data_e78e6216e92f4d0861e7fd5ff6358e86
#
_entry.id   e78e6216e92f4d0861e7fd5ff6358e86
#
_cell.length_a   1.000
_cell.length_b   1.000
_cell.length_c   1.000
_cell.angle_alpha   90.00
_cell.angle_beta   90.00
_cell.angle_gamma   90.00
#
_symmetry.space_group_name_H-M   'P 1'
#
loop_
_entity.id
_entity.type
_entity.pdbx_description
1 polymer ?
#
loop_
_entity_poly.entity_id
_entity_poly.type
_entity_poly.pdbx_seq_one_letter_code
_entity_poly.pdbx_strand_id
1 'polypeptide(L)'
;MSSHNDHHSNCSIATALSVLGDKWTLLIARDIMMGNQNFESIQNNLNISRNLLTERLKTMTTNKLIKRFVPNNKKRALYVPTQRCNDLVKIFLSLSLWADRWMPDAKRPRMAGMVNEKVTEIGLKVIPFNK
;
A
#
# COMPACT_ATOMS: atom_id res chain seq x y z
N MET A 1 18.19 21.61 6.16
CA MET A 1 16.93 21.42 5.44
C MET A 1 16.81 22.42 4.33
N SER A 2 16.68 21.91 3.17
CA SER A 2 16.66 22.78 2.02
C SER A 2 15.29 23.43 1.85
N SER A 3 15.29 24.72 1.55
CA SER A 3 14.11 25.49 1.23
C SER A 3 13.44 25.06 -0.08
N HIS A 4 13.97 24.03 -0.73
CA HIS A 4 13.47 23.55 -2.03
C HIS A 4 12.08 22.95 -1.98
N ASN A 5 11.58 22.63 -0.78
CA ASN A 5 10.32 21.95 -0.62
C ASN A 5 9.14 22.88 -0.35
N ASP A 6 9.38 24.20 -0.27
CA ASP A 6 8.31 25.14 0.09
C ASP A 6 7.16 25.14 -0.93
N HIS A 7 7.49 24.96 -2.20
CA HIS A 7 6.46 24.85 -3.25
C HIS A 7 5.74 23.51 -3.25
N HIS A 8 6.43 22.45 -2.81
CA HIS A 8 5.87 21.11 -2.75
C HIS A 8 5.07 20.87 -1.49
N SER A 9 5.41 21.55 -0.37
CA SER A 9 4.75 21.35 0.92
C SER A 9 3.27 21.76 0.91
N ASN A 10 2.88 22.64 0.00
CA ASN A 10 1.50 23.11 -0.14
C ASN A 10 0.67 22.25 -1.12
N CYS A 11 1.28 21.24 -1.74
CA CYS A 11 0.60 20.37 -2.68
C CYS A 11 0.24 19.04 -2.01
N SER A 12 -1.05 18.70 -2.00
CA SER A 12 -1.51 17.44 -1.41
C SER A 12 -0.86 16.23 -2.05
N ILE A 13 -0.64 16.25 -3.36
CA ILE A 13 0.01 15.14 -4.07
C ILE A 13 1.45 14.99 -3.59
N ALA A 14 2.20 16.08 -3.51
CA ALA A 14 3.58 16.03 -3.03
C ALA A 14 3.66 15.58 -1.58
N THR A 15 2.73 16.03 -0.74
CA THR A 15 2.62 15.59 0.66
C THR A 15 2.36 14.09 0.74
N ALA A 16 1.41 13.58 -0.04
CA ALA A 16 1.14 12.15 -0.09
C ALA A 16 2.35 11.35 -0.57
N LEU A 17 3.04 11.82 -1.61
CA LEU A 17 4.21 11.15 -2.14
C LEU A 17 5.41 11.17 -1.19
N SER A 18 5.48 12.13 -0.25
CA SER A 18 6.52 12.11 0.78
C SER A 18 6.40 10.87 1.69
N VAL A 19 5.22 10.29 1.79
CA VAL A 19 4.94 9.08 2.55
C VAL A 19 4.89 7.85 1.66
N LEU A 20 4.31 7.98 0.47
CA LEU A 20 3.97 6.86 -0.43
C LEU A 20 4.86 6.76 -1.67
N GLY A 21 5.79 7.69 -1.85
CA GLY A 21 6.47 7.86 -3.14
C GLY A 21 7.60 6.87 -3.43
N ASP A 22 8.02 6.08 -2.46
CA ASP A 22 9.01 5.03 -2.69
C ASP A 22 8.37 3.81 -3.36
N LYS A 23 9.19 2.97 -3.95
CA LYS A 23 8.73 1.79 -4.68
C LYS A 23 7.95 0.80 -3.81
N TRP A 24 8.26 0.70 -2.52
CA TRP A 24 7.85 -0.45 -1.72
C TRP A 24 6.63 -0.22 -0.83
N THR A 25 6.40 1.01 -0.37
CA THR A 25 5.36 1.29 0.61
C THR A 25 3.98 0.86 0.13
N LEU A 26 3.58 1.25 -1.07
CA LEU A 26 2.27 0.84 -1.61
C LEU A 26 2.18 -0.66 -1.86
N LEU A 27 3.26 -1.31 -2.29
CA LEU A 27 3.26 -2.75 -2.50
C LEU A 27 3.11 -3.52 -1.18
N ILE A 28 3.79 -3.09 -0.14
CA ILE A 28 3.68 -3.68 1.19
C ILE A 28 2.27 -3.44 1.75
N ALA A 29 1.75 -2.23 1.61
CA ALA A 29 0.40 -1.89 2.06
C ALA A 29 -0.64 -2.77 1.37
N ARG A 30 -0.52 -2.98 0.06
CA ARG A 30 -1.39 -3.87 -0.70
C ARG A 30 -1.38 -5.29 -0.11
N ASP A 31 -0.20 -5.84 0.13
CA ASP A 31 -0.06 -7.18 0.70
C ASP A 31 -0.76 -7.28 2.06
N ILE A 32 -0.51 -6.32 2.93
CA ILE A 32 -1.10 -6.31 4.26
C ILE A 32 -2.62 -6.17 4.20
N MET A 33 -3.13 -5.31 3.34
CA MET A 33 -4.57 -5.12 3.14
C MET A 33 -5.23 -6.38 2.57
N MET A 34 -4.51 -7.16 1.79
CA MET A 34 -5.00 -8.41 1.21
C MET A 34 -4.85 -9.62 2.14
N GLY A 35 -4.39 -9.40 3.36
CA GLY A 35 -4.24 -10.46 4.35
C GLY A 35 -2.85 -11.08 4.45
N ASN A 36 -1.89 -10.64 3.64
CA ASN A 36 -0.51 -11.09 3.72
C ASN A 36 0.23 -10.24 4.76
N GLN A 37 0.28 -10.72 6.00
CA GLN A 37 0.56 -9.88 7.17
C GLN A 37 1.78 -10.29 7.97
N ASN A 38 2.48 -11.37 7.63
CA ASN A 38 3.70 -11.73 8.32
C ASN A 38 4.93 -11.36 7.49
N PHE A 39 6.05 -11.09 8.18
CA PHE A 39 7.27 -10.60 7.58
C PHE A 39 7.75 -11.48 6.43
N GLU A 40 7.84 -12.78 6.66
CA GLU A 40 8.43 -13.70 5.69
C GLU A 40 7.56 -13.86 4.43
N SER A 41 6.26 -13.91 4.61
CA SER A 41 5.33 -13.97 3.48
C SER A 41 5.40 -12.72 2.62
N ILE A 42 5.47 -11.55 3.24
CA ILE A 42 5.63 -10.27 2.52
C ILE A 42 6.95 -10.28 1.77
N GLN A 43 8.03 -10.66 2.45
CA GLN A 43 9.36 -10.72 1.86
C GLN A 43 9.38 -11.62 0.63
N ASN A 44 8.82 -12.82 0.75
CA ASN A 44 8.80 -13.78 -0.33
C ASN A 44 7.95 -13.31 -1.51
N ASN A 45 6.78 -12.75 -1.23
CA ASN A 45 5.87 -12.28 -2.28
C ASN A 45 6.46 -11.13 -3.08
N LEU A 46 7.12 -10.20 -2.40
CA LEU A 46 7.66 -8.99 -3.04
C LEU A 46 9.10 -9.14 -3.49
N ASN A 47 9.78 -10.20 -3.09
CA ASN A 47 11.21 -10.39 -3.34
C ASN A 47 12.04 -9.16 -2.90
N ILE A 48 11.72 -8.63 -1.75
CA ILE A 48 12.40 -7.49 -1.12
C ILE A 48 13.49 -7.99 -0.18
N SER A 49 14.58 -7.24 -0.04
CA SER A 49 15.62 -7.60 0.92
C SER A 49 15.09 -7.48 2.36
N ARG A 50 15.64 -8.31 3.24
CA ARG A 50 15.24 -8.33 4.65
C ARG A 50 15.43 -6.96 5.32
N ASN A 51 16.58 -6.34 5.08
CA ASN A 51 16.90 -5.04 5.69
C ASN A 51 15.96 -3.94 5.20
N LEU A 52 15.67 -3.93 3.91
CA LEU A 52 14.78 -2.92 3.33
C LEU A 52 13.34 -3.10 3.83
N LEU A 53 12.85 -4.35 3.90
CA LEU A 53 11.52 -4.61 4.44
C LEU A 53 11.42 -4.19 5.91
N THR A 54 12.42 -4.51 6.71
CA THR A 54 12.48 -4.08 8.11
C THR A 54 12.36 -2.56 8.23
N GLU A 55 13.13 -1.84 7.42
CA GLU A 55 13.12 -0.38 7.39
C GLU A 55 11.76 0.16 6.97
N ARG A 56 11.18 -0.38 5.91
CA ARG A 56 9.88 0.07 5.39
C ARG A 56 8.76 -0.18 6.38
N LEU A 57 8.70 -1.35 6.98
CA LEU A 57 7.69 -1.66 8.00
C LEU A 57 7.79 -0.72 9.21
N LYS A 58 9.01 -0.40 9.62
CA LYS A 58 9.23 0.56 10.70
C LYS A 58 8.73 1.96 10.34
N THR A 59 9.04 2.43 9.14
CA THR A 59 8.58 3.73 8.64
C THR A 59 7.07 3.77 8.51
N MET A 60 6.48 2.72 7.97
CA MET A 60 5.03 2.62 7.81
C MET A 60 4.30 2.59 9.16
N THR A 61 4.90 1.98 10.16
CA THR A 61 4.37 2.01 11.54
C THR A 61 4.43 3.41 12.12
N THR A 62 5.55 4.11 11.94
CA THR A 62 5.72 5.49 12.37
C THR A 62 4.71 6.41 11.70
N ASN A 63 4.44 6.20 10.41
CA ASN A 63 3.46 6.97 9.65
C ASN A 63 2.00 6.53 9.90
N LYS A 64 1.79 5.59 10.80
CA LYS A 64 0.47 5.09 11.20
C LYS A 64 -0.32 4.46 10.05
N LEU A 65 0.37 3.88 9.07
CA LEU A 65 -0.27 3.10 8.02
C LEU A 65 -0.58 1.69 8.50
N ILE A 66 0.27 1.14 9.34
CA ILE A 66 0.14 -0.22 9.85
C ILE A 66 0.39 -0.25 11.35
N LYS A 67 -0.10 -1.30 11.98
CA LYS A 67 0.20 -1.63 13.36
C LYS A 67 0.87 -3.00 13.41
N ARG A 68 1.87 -3.11 14.27
CA ARG A 68 2.52 -4.38 14.57
C ARG A 68 1.93 -4.94 15.86
N PHE A 69 1.54 -6.21 15.84
CA PHE A 69 1.14 -6.88 17.06
C PHE A 69 1.57 -8.35 17.04
N VAL A 70 1.74 -8.91 18.22
CA VAL A 70 2.02 -10.34 18.38
C VAL A 70 0.78 -11.00 18.95
N PRO A 71 0.09 -11.86 18.14
CA PRO A 71 -1.09 -12.56 18.63
C PRO A 71 -0.74 -13.45 19.83
N ASN A 72 -1.72 -13.63 20.74
CA ASN A 72 -1.59 -14.61 21.82
C ASN A 72 -1.31 -15.99 21.21
N ASN A 73 -0.41 -16.75 21.82
CA ASN A 73 0.01 -18.08 21.35
C ASN A 73 0.85 -18.10 20.08
N LYS A 74 1.28 -16.94 19.59
CA LYS A 74 2.18 -16.87 18.43
C LYS A 74 3.47 -16.16 18.80
N LYS A 75 4.58 -16.63 18.23
CA LYS A 75 5.91 -16.03 18.46
C LYS A 75 6.23 -14.92 17.48
N ARG A 76 5.48 -14.81 16.38
CA ARG A 76 5.76 -13.89 15.30
C ARG A 76 4.76 -12.74 15.30
N ALA A 77 5.28 -11.56 14.97
CA ALA A 77 4.46 -10.39 14.79
C ALA A 77 3.65 -10.48 13.49
N LEU A 78 2.47 -9.91 13.53
CA LEU A 78 1.67 -9.60 12.36
C LEU A 78 1.59 -8.10 12.18
N TYR A 79 1.39 -7.68 10.95
CA TYR A 79 1.18 -6.29 10.59
C TYR A 79 -0.22 -6.14 10.03
N VAL A 80 -0.99 -5.22 10.60
CA VAL A 80 -2.38 -5.01 10.19
C VAL A 80 -2.57 -3.59 9.70
N PRO A 81 -3.48 -3.37 8.71
CA PRO A 81 -3.71 -2.03 8.21
C PRO A 81 -4.49 -1.19 9.22
N THR A 82 -4.18 0.09 9.26
CA THR A 82 -5.00 1.09 9.95
C THR A 82 -6.06 1.62 8.99
N GLN A 83 -6.98 2.45 9.49
CA GLN A 83 -7.93 3.14 8.61
C GLN A 83 -7.19 4.02 7.58
N ARG A 84 -6.11 4.64 8.00
CA ARG A 84 -5.27 5.44 7.09
C ARG A 84 -4.76 4.61 5.91
N CYS A 85 -4.36 3.37 6.16
CA CYS A 85 -3.96 2.44 5.10
C CYS A 85 -5.15 2.02 4.24
N ASN A 86 -6.28 1.67 4.86
CA ASN A 86 -7.47 1.23 4.13
C ASN A 86 -8.01 2.32 3.21
N ASP A 87 -7.82 3.59 3.55
CA ASP A 87 -8.22 4.70 2.69
C ASP A 87 -7.40 4.77 1.39
N LEU A 88 -6.26 4.07 1.32
CA LEU A 88 -5.46 3.99 0.09
C LEU A 88 -6.10 3.11 -0.99
N VAL A 89 -7.17 2.40 -0.69
CA VAL A 89 -7.79 1.48 -1.65
C VAL A 89 -8.19 2.18 -2.95
N LYS A 90 -8.65 3.42 -2.88
CA LYS A 90 -8.99 4.21 -4.08
C LYS A 90 -7.76 4.49 -4.94
N ILE A 91 -6.63 4.72 -4.31
CA ILE A 91 -5.36 4.93 -5.02
C ILE A 91 -4.95 3.64 -5.73
N PHE A 92 -5.05 2.49 -5.07
CA PHE A 92 -4.74 1.20 -5.69
C PHE A 92 -5.64 0.95 -6.90
N LEU A 93 -6.93 1.19 -6.77
CA LEU A 93 -7.86 1.02 -7.89
C LEU A 93 -7.49 1.92 -9.05
N SER A 94 -7.23 3.20 -8.78
CA SER A 94 -6.86 4.16 -9.81
C SER A 94 -5.56 3.79 -10.51
N LEU A 95 -4.55 3.38 -9.76
CA LEU A 95 -3.27 2.92 -10.32
C LEU A 95 -3.45 1.66 -11.18
N SER A 96 -4.27 0.72 -10.71
CA SER A 96 -4.53 -0.53 -11.42
C SER A 96 -5.24 -0.26 -12.76
N LEU A 97 -6.23 0.59 -12.75
CA LEU A 97 -6.97 0.97 -13.96
C LEU A 97 -6.07 1.70 -14.95
N TRP A 98 -5.24 2.60 -14.46
CA TRP A 98 -4.28 3.32 -15.30
C TRP A 98 -3.29 2.36 -15.96
N ALA A 99 -2.73 1.45 -15.19
CA ALA A 99 -1.78 0.47 -15.69
C ALA A 99 -2.43 -0.50 -16.69
N ASP A 100 -3.64 -0.97 -16.40
CA ASP A 100 -4.34 -1.88 -17.29
C ASP A 100 -4.68 -1.22 -18.64
N ARG A 101 -4.93 0.09 -18.63
CA ARG A 101 -5.22 0.82 -19.85
C ARG A 101 -3.96 1.09 -20.70
N TRP A 102 -2.89 1.55 -20.07
CA TRP A 102 -1.72 2.09 -20.78
C TRP A 102 -0.55 1.13 -20.85
N MET A 103 -0.50 0.14 -19.98
CA MET A 103 0.59 -0.83 -19.87
C MET A 103 0.05 -2.25 -19.81
N PRO A 104 -0.81 -2.66 -20.77
CA PRO A 104 -1.40 -4.00 -20.71
C PRO A 104 -0.33 -5.07 -20.91
N ASP A 105 -0.48 -6.17 -20.15
CA ASP A 105 0.36 -7.34 -20.27
C ASP A 105 -0.55 -8.58 -20.19
N ALA A 106 -0.58 -9.36 -21.26
CA ALA A 106 -1.45 -10.54 -21.34
C ALA A 106 -1.13 -11.60 -20.27
N LYS A 107 0.09 -11.59 -19.75
CA LYS A 107 0.52 -12.54 -18.71
C LYS A 107 0.21 -12.08 -17.29
N ARG A 108 -0.17 -10.82 -17.13
CA ARG A 108 -0.44 -10.23 -15.84
C ARG A 108 -1.94 -10.24 -15.56
N PRO A 109 -2.36 -10.77 -14.39
CA PRO A 109 -3.76 -10.67 -14.02
C PRO A 109 -4.17 -9.22 -13.81
N ARG A 110 -5.40 -8.90 -14.15
CA ARG A 110 -5.95 -7.57 -13.90
C ARG A 110 -6.28 -7.42 -12.42
N MET A 111 -5.67 -6.44 -11.80
CA MET A 111 -5.81 -6.21 -10.37
C MET A 111 -7.07 -5.43 -10.00
N ALA A 112 -7.68 -4.75 -10.95
CA ALA A 112 -8.85 -3.89 -10.69
C ALA A 112 -10.01 -4.65 -10.04
N GLY A 113 -10.27 -5.89 -10.45
CA GLY A 113 -11.30 -6.73 -9.84
C GLY A 113 -11.02 -7.04 -8.37
N MET A 114 -9.80 -7.42 -8.06
CA MET A 114 -9.37 -7.72 -6.70
C MET A 114 -9.47 -6.50 -5.78
N VAL A 115 -9.09 -5.34 -6.29
CA VAL A 115 -9.21 -4.08 -5.55
C VAL A 115 -10.67 -3.75 -5.28
N ASN A 116 -11.55 -3.96 -6.26
CA ASN A 116 -12.98 -3.74 -6.07
C ASN A 116 -13.59 -4.63 -4.98
N GLU A 117 -13.22 -5.89 -4.94
CA GLU A 117 -13.65 -6.80 -3.89
C GLU A 117 -13.24 -6.28 -2.51
N LYS A 118 -12.00 -5.84 -2.38
CA LYS A 118 -11.50 -5.29 -1.12
C LYS A 118 -12.21 -3.99 -0.75
N VAL A 119 -12.50 -3.14 -1.73
CA VAL A 119 -13.29 -1.92 -1.51
C VAL A 119 -14.65 -2.26 -0.93
N THR A 120 -15.33 -3.24 -1.49
CA THR A 120 -16.63 -3.68 -1.00
C THR A 120 -16.54 -4.23 0.42
N GLU A 121 -15.51 -5.03 0.69
CA GLU A 121 -15.26 -5.61 2.01
C GLU A 121 -15.10 -4.55 3.09
N ILE A 122 -14.38 -3.47 2.79
CA ILE A 122 -14.13 -2.39 3.76
C ILE A 122 -15.20 -1.28 3.72
N GLY A 123 -16.24 -1.45 2.91
CA GLY A 123 -17.40 -0.55 2.89
C GLY A 123 -17.20 0.77 2.17
N LEU A 124 -16.19 0.90 1.35
CA LEU A 124 -15.97 2.12 0.58
C LEU A 124 -16.68 2.07 -0.77
N LYS A 125 -17.18 3.22 -1.20
CA LYS A 125 -17.73 3.39 -2.54
C LYS A 125 -16.65 3.94 -3.46
N VAL A 126 -16.46 3.29 -4.59
CA VAL A 126 -15.52 3.74 -5.62
C VAL A 126 -16.31 4.34 -6.76
N ILE A 127 -15.91 5.54 -7.16
CA ILE A 127 -16.46 6.19 -8.34
C ILE A 127 -15.68 5.66 -9.53
N PRO A 128 -16.34 4.96 -10.48
CA PRO A 128 -15.64 4.45 -11.66
C PRO A 128 -15.16 5.61 -12.53
N PHE A 129 -14.04 5.38 -13.22
CA PHE A 129 -13.61 6.33 -14.24
C PHE A 129 -14.60 6.32 -15.39
N ASN A 130 -15.10 7.49 -15.73
CA ASN A 130 -15.82 7.66 -16.98
C ASN A 130 -14.83 7.55 -18.14
N LYS A 131 -15.19 6.72 -19.08
CA LYS A 131 -14.39 6.58 -20.30
C LYS A 131 -14.42 7.86 -21.14
#